data_968abc681544a9def6d5d76cce1cb6ff
#
_entry.id   968abc681544a9def6d5d76cce1cb6ff
#
_cell.length_a   1.000
_cell.length_b   1.000
_cell.length_c   1.000
_cell.angle_alpha   90.00
_cell.angle_beta   90.00
_cell.angle_gamma   90.00
#
_symmetry.space_group_name_H-M   'P 1'
#
loop_
_entity.id
_entity.type
_entity.pdbx_description
1 polymer ?
#
loop_
_entity_poly.entity_id
_entity_poly.type
_entity_poly.pdbx_seq_one_letter_code
_entity_poly.pdbx_strand_id
1 'polypeptide(L)'
;MTVRNIASICNMGTNASALEKDIGPEQFPINEHYFGLVNFGNTCYCNSVLQALYFCRPFRENVLAYKAQQKKKENLLTCLADLFHSITTQKKKVGVIPPKKFISRLRKENDLFDNYMQQDAHEFLNYLLNTVADILQEEKKLNTVADILQEEKKLNTVADILQEEKQNGRLKNNGTAVTTETEPENKTTEPTWVHDIFQGTLTNETRCLNCESVSPSRPLFLG
;
A
#
# COMPACT_ATOMS: atom_id res chain seq x y z
N MET A 1 22.81 -29.27 13.25
CA MET A 1 21.80 -28.65 14.18
C MET A 1 20.50 -29.39 13.98
N THR A 2 20.02 -30.04 15.00
CA THR A 2 18.99 -31.08 14.94
C THR A 2 17.60 -30.48 14.78
N VAL A 3 16.77 -31.08 13.93
CA VAL A 3 15.37 -30.72 13.58
C VAL A 3 14.44 -30.49 14.80
N ARG A 4 14.86 -30.84 16.00
CA ARG A 4 14.12 -30.61 17.26
C ARG A 4 13.96 -29.15 17.65
N ASN A 5 14.80 -28.23 17.15
CA ASN A 5 14.70 -26.79 17.51
C ASN A 5 13.68 -26.01 16.70
N ILE A 6 13.25 -26.52 15.54
CA ILE A 6 12.28 -25.81 14.70
C ILE A 6 10.85 -25.98 15.25
N ALA A 7 10.51 -27.13 15.82
CA ALA A 7 9.23 -27.38 16.47
C ALA A 7 9.01 -26.51 17.72
N SER A 8 10.10 -26.16 18.44
CA SER A 8 10.04 -25.25 19.59
C SER A 8 9.73 -23.82 19.21
N ILE A 9 10.12 -23.37 18.00
CA ILE A 9 9.85 -22.03 17.50
C ILE A 9 8.36 -21.87 17.10
N CYS A 10 7.74 -22.93 16.61
CA CYS A 10 6.30 -22.91 16.27
C CYS A 10 5.37 -22.85 17.51
N ASN A 11 5.87 -23.21 18.68
CA ASN A 11 5.11 -23.16 19.94
C ASN A 11 5.25 -21.83 20.71
N MET A 12 5.85 -20.80 20.10
CA MET A 12 6.08 -19.50 20.76
C MET A 12 4.79 -18.76 21.16
N GLY A 13 3.62 -19.15 20.62
CA GLY A 13 2.35 -18.55 21.01
C GLY A 13 1.95 -18.77 22.46
N THR A 14 2.30 -19.87 23.05
CA THR A 14 2.00 -20.19 24.46
C THR A 14 3.05 -19.63 25.43
N ASN A 15 4.27 -19.37 24.97
CA ASN A 15 5.41 -18.92 25.78
C ASN A 15 5.77 -17.43 25.57
N ALA A 16 4.98 -16.66 24.81
CA ALA A 16 5.24 -15.25 24.56
C ALA A 16 5.37 -14.43 25.85
N SER A 17 4.57 -14.77 26.88
CA SER A 17 4.64 -14.12 28.20
C SER A 17 5.91 -14.50 29.01
N ALA A 18 6.47 -15.70 28.77
CA ALA A 18 7.73 -16.11 29.37
C ALA A 18 8.90 -15.36 28.71
N LEU A 19 8.92 -15.29 27.38
CA LEU A 19 9.93 -14.54 26.64
C LEU A 19 9.94 -13.05 26.99
N GLU A 20 8.77 -12.43 27.19
CA GLU A 20 8.66 -11.04 27.62
C GLU A 20 9.22 -10.82 29.03
N LYS A 21 9.07 -11.80 29.93
CA LYS A 21 9.66 -11.77 31.27
C LYS A 21 11.17 -12.01 31.25
N ASP A 22 11.65 -12.91 30.39
CA ASP A 22 13.06 -13.26 30.29
C ASP A 22 13.90 -12.13 29.68
N ILE A 23 13.34 -11.39 28.72
CA ILE A 23 14.02 -10.25 28.07
C ILE A 23 13.95 -8.99 28.94
N GLY A 24 12.88 -8.84 29.72
CA GLY A 24 12.62 -7.62 30.52
C GLY A 24 11.94 -6.51 29.69
N PRO A 25 10.97 -5.81 30.26
CA PRO A 25 10.18 -4.79 29.56
C PRO A 25 11.00 -3.59 29.08
N GLU A 26 12.11 -3.27 29.71
CA GLU A 26 13.02 -2.17 29.39
C GLU A 26 13.83 -2.42 28.11
N GLN A 27 13.98 -3.66 27.67
CA GLN A 27 14.70 -4.00 26.45
C GLN A 27 13.85 -3.89 25.18
N PHE A 28 12.55 -3.73 25.34
CA PHE A 28 11.65 -3.50 24.19
C PHE A 28 11.50 -2.00 23.94
N PRO A 29 11.72 -1.53 22.71
CA PRO A 29 11.37 -0.16 22.33
C PRO A 29 9.91 0.15 22.67
N ILE A 30 9.65 1.33 23.23
CA ILE A 30 8.34 1.70 23.79
C ILE A 30 7.19 1.53 22.79
N ASN A 31 7.46 1.81 21.51
CA ASN A 31 6.44 1.83 20.46
C ASN A 31 6.51 0.63 19.50
N GLU A 32 7.30 -0.41 19.81
CA GLU A 32 7.43 -1.58 18.92
C GLU A 32 6.72 -2.81 19.51
N HIS A 33 6.15 -3.61 18.61
CA HIS A 33 5.46 -4.85 18.93
C HIS A 33 6.02 -5.97 18.06
N TYR A 34 6.31 -7.10 18.66
CA TYR A 34 6.95 -8.26 18.01
C TYR A 34 5.99 -9.44 18.01
N PHE A 35 5.19 -9.54 16.95
CA PHE A 35 4.19 -10.57 16.82
C PHE A 35 4.53 -11.52 15.67
N GLY A 36 4.59 -12.81 15.96
CA GLY A 36 4.65 -13.85 14.95
C GLY A 36 3.32 -13.94 14.17
N LEU A 37 3.39 -14.39 12.93
CA LEU A 37 2.20 -14.64 12.10
C LEU A 37 1.96 -16.14 11.99
N VAL A 38 0.71 -16.56 12.25
CA VAL A 38 0.29 -17.96 12.10
C VAL A 38 0.40 -18.38 10.64
N ASN A 39 0.96 -19.58 10.41
CA ASN A 39 1.04 -20.17 9.08
C ASN A 39 -0.28 -20.87 8.72
N PHE A 40 -0.86 -20.53 7.57
CA PHE A 40 -2.09 -21.12 7.02
C PHE A 40 -1.81 -22.05 5.84
N GLY A 41 -0.91 -23.00 6.04
CA GLY A 41 -0.50 -23.95 5.01
C GLY A 41 0.39 -23.29 3.93
N ASN A 42 1.70 -23.54 4.02
CA ASN A 42 2.72 -23.00 3.09
C ASN A 42 2.69 -21.48 2.85
N THR A 43 2.17 -20.68 3.81
CA THR A 43 2.16 -19.21 3.72
C THR A 43 3.41 -18.54 4.32
N CYS A 44 4.50 -19.28 4.47
CA CYS A 44 5.75 -18.76 5.04
C CYS A 44 6.35 -17.63 4.18
N TYR A 45 6.25 -17.72 2.86
CA TYR A 45 6.65 -16.67 1.92
C TYR A 45 5.92 -15.35 2.21
N CYS A 46 4.62 -15.44 2.39
CA CYS A 46 3.77 -14.30 2.72
C CYS A 46 4.11 -13.74 4.11
N ASN A 47 4.22 -14.59 5.12
CA ASN A 47 4.53 -14.18 6.49
C ASN A 47 5.89 -13.47 6.58
N SER A 48 6.92 -13.94 5.88
CA SER A 48 8.24 -13.30 5.86
C SER A 48 8.20 -11.90 5.25
N VAL A 49 7.50 -11.72 4.12
CA VAL A 49 7.33 -10.42 3.47
C VAL A 49 6.51 -9.47 4.35
N LEU A 50 5.40 -9.94 4.92
CA LEU A 50 4.57 -9.12 5.82
C LEU A 50 5.35 -8.64 7.04
N GLN A 51 6.21 -9.48 7.62
CA GLN A 51 7.10 -9.10 8.73
C GLN A 51 8.11 -8.04 8.27
N ALA A 52 8.78 -8.22 7.13
CA ALA A 52 9.72 -7.26 6.61
C ALA A 52 9.06 -5.89 6.37
N LEU A 53 7.88 -5.87 5.76
CA LEU A 53 7.11 -4.66 5.48
C LEU A 53 6.58 -3.99 6.77
N TYR A 54 6.20 -4.77 7.78
CA TYR A 54 5.79 -4.22 9.07
C TYR A 54 6.93 -3.48 9.77
N PHE A 55 8.17 -3.99 9.69
CA PHE A 55 9.35 -3.33 10.26
C PHE A 55 9.96 -2.25 9.35
N CYS A 56 9.55 -2.17 8.08
CA CYS A 56 9.81 -1.00 7.24
C CYS A 56 8.94 0.17 7.73
N ARG A 57 9.50 1.02 8.60
CA ARG A 57 8.75 2.08 9.28
C ARG A 57 7.99 2.99 8.32
N PRO A 58 8.58 3.55 7.24
CA PRO A 58 7.84 4.41 6.32
C PRO A 58 6.63 3.71 5.70
N PHE A 59 6.76 2.44 5.32
CA PHE A 59 5.66 1.66 4.78
C PHE A 59 4.57 1.41 5.82
N ARG A 60 4.95 0.98 7.02
CA ARG A 60 4.01 0.74 8.14
C ARG A 60 3.19 1.99 8.47
N GLU A 61 3.85 3.15 8.59
CA GLU A 61 3.19 4.42 8.93
C GLU A 61 2.15 4.82 7.88
N ASN A 62 2.48 4.71 6.59
CA ASN A 62 1.54 4.99 5.50
C ASN A 62 0.35 4.02 5.50
N VAL A 63 0.58 2.72 5.71
CA VAL A 63 -0.50 1.72 5.81
C VAL A 63 -1.41 1.99 7.02
N LEU A 64 -0.86 2.39 8.16
CA LEU A 64 -1.66 2.75 9.34
C LEU A 64 -2.44 4.06 9.14
N ALA A 65 -1.85 5.06 8.46
CA ALA A 65 -2.54 6.28 8.08
C ALA A 65 -3.71 6.00 7.14
N TYR A 66 -3.53 5.09 6.19
CA TYR A 66 -4.62 4.63 5.32
C TYR A 66 -5.78 4.02 6.11
N LYS A 67 -5.51 3.25 7.18
CA LYS A 67 -6.53 2.71 8.08
C LYS A 67 -7.38 3.80 8.72
N ALA A 68 -6.77 4.90 9.14
CA ALA A 68 -7.47 5.99 9.82
C ALA A 68 -8.50 6.72 8.93
N GLN A 69 -8.34 6.65 7.60
CA GLN A 69 -9.20 7.33 6.61
C GLN A 69 -10.46 6.53 6.22
N GLN A 70 -10.81 5.45 6.95
CA GLN A 70 -11.78 4.45 6.50
C GLN A 70 -13.23 4.96 6.32
N LYS A 71 -13.64 4.98 5.05
CA LYS A 71 -14.99 4.67 4.54
C LYS A 71 -14.89 3.77 3.29
N LYS A 72 -13.93 2.87 3.21
CA LYS A 72 -13.49 2.28 1.93
C LYS A 72 -13.98 0.85 1.76
N LYS A 73 -14.20 0.46 0.50
CA LYS A 73 -14.47 -0.91 0.07
C LYS A 73 -13.35 -1.83 0.55
N GLU A 74 -13.68 -3.05 0.99
CA GLU A 74 -12.70 -4.05 1.39
C GLU A 74 -11.83 -4.47 0.19
N ASN A 75 -10.52 -4.26 0.29
CA ASN A 75 -9.48 -4.63 -0.66
C ASN A 75 -8.25 -5.19 0.07
N LEU A 76 -7.19 -5.56 -0.65
CA LEU A 76 -5.99 -6.13 -0.04
C LEU A 76 -5.29 -5.14 0.90
N LEU A 77 -5.25 -3.85 0.54
CA LEU A 77 -4.64 -2.80 1.37
C LEU A 77 -5.43 -2.56 2.66
N THR A 78 -6.77 -2.60 2.64
CA THR A 78 -7.57 -2.50 3.88
C THR A 78 -7.32 -3.69 4.80
N CYS A 79 -7.17 -4.90 4.25
CA CYS A 79 -6.86 -6.10 5.02
C CYS A 79 -5.44 -6.05 5.61
N LEU A 80 -4.48 -5.49 4.88
CA LEU A 80 -3.11 -5.24 5.36
C LEU A 80 -3.11 -4.22 6.50
N ALA A 81 -3.85 -3.13 6.33
CA ALA A 81 -3.99 -2.08 7.33
C ALA A 81 -4.66 -2.60 8.62
N ASP A 82 -5.67 -3.46 8.50
CA ASP A 82 -6.29 -4.16 9.63
C ASP A 82 -5.28 -5.04 10.37
N LEU A 83 -4.44 -5.78 9.64
CA LEU A 83 -3.41 -6.63 10.23
C LEU A 83 -2.37 -5.79 10.98
N PHE A 84 -1.81 -4.75 10.38
CA PHE A 84 -0.82 -3.89 11.01
C PHE A 84 -1.40 -3.16 12.22
N HIS A 85 -2.62 -2.66 12.13
CA HIS A 85 -3.32 -2.04 13.24
C HIS A 85 -3.54 -3.04 14.39
N SER A 86 -3.91 -4.29 14.08
CA SER A 86 -4.09 -5.31 15.10
C SER A 86 -2.80 -5.64 15.85
N ILE A 87 -1.63 -5.54 15.20
CA ILE A 87 -0.32 -5.71 15.85
C ILE A 87 -0.03 -4.52 16.77
N THR A 88 -0.18 -3.29 16.26
CA THR A 88 0.19 -2.06 16.98
C THR A 88 -0.70 -1.77 18.20
N THR A 89 -1.94 -2.28 18.21
CA THR A 89 -2.90 -2.06 19.31
C THR A 89 -2.88 -3.14 20.39
N GLN A 90 -1.98 -4.11 20.28
CA GLN A 90 -1.85 -5.14 21.31
C GLN A 90 -1.35 -4.56 22.64
N LYS A 91 -1.90 -5.02 23.73
CA LYS A 91 -1.43 -4.66 25.09
C LYS A 91 -0.05 -5.26 25.40
N LYS A 92 0.20 -6.46 24.88
CA LYS A 92 1.49 -7.17 25.04
C LYS A 92 2.47 -6.73 23.96
N LYS A 93 3.75 -6.79 24.28
CA LYS A 93 4.83 -6.49 23.32
C LYS A 93 5.15 -7.66 22.39
N VAL A 94 4.86 -8.87 22.81
CA VAL A 94 5.19 -10.12 22.12
C VAL A 94 3.97 -11.00 22.05
N GLY A 95 3.79 -11.70 20.94
CA GLY A 95 2.68 -12.64 20.76
C GLY A 95 2.61 -13.26 19.38
N VAL A 96 1.43 -13.78 19.05
CA VAL A 96 1.14 -14.38 17.74
C VAL A 96 -0.22 -13.89 17.27
N ILE A 97 -0.31 -13.52 16.00
CA ILE A 97 -1.55 -13.06 15.35
C ILE A 97 -1.81 -13.91 14.11
N PRO A 98 -3.04 -14.39 13.90
CA PRO A 98 -3.42 -15.04 12.66
C PRO A 98 -3.75 -14.01 11.57
N PRO A 99 -3.01 -13.94 10.43
CA PRO A 99 -3.31 -13.04 9.32
C PRO A 99 -4.48 -13.55 8.45
N LYS A 100 -5.52 -14.13 9.08
CA LYS A 100 -6.59 -14.88 8.41
C LYS A 100 -7.33 -14.03 7.36
N LYS A 101 -7.71 -12.81 7.72
CA LYS A 101 -8.45 -11.91 6.83
C LYS A 101 -7.61 -11.53 5.60
N PHE A 102 -6.34 -11.24 5.82
CA PHE A 102 -5.40 -10.90 4.74
C PHE A 102 -5.20 -12.08 3.78
N ILE A 103 -4.90 -13.28 4.30
CA ILE A 103 -4.69 -14.49 3.49
C ILE A 103 -5.97 -14.85 2.71
N SER A 104 -7.14 -14.76 3.35
CA SER A 104 -8.41 -15.02 2.66
C SER A 104 -8.64 -14.05 1.50
N ARG A 105 -8.30 -12.78 1.70
CA ARG A 105 -8.43 -11.75 0.65
C ARG A 105 -7.42 -11.96 -0.48
N LEU A 106 -6.16 -12.24 -0.15
CA LEU A 106 -5.10 -12.54 -1.12
C LEU A 106 -5.51 -13.69 -2.05
N ARG A 107 -5.98 -14.80 -1.48
CA ARG A 107 -6.44 -15.97 -2.25
C ARG A 107 -7.61 -15.67 -3.15
N LYS A 108 -8.52 -14.79 -2.71
CA LYS A 108 -9.68 -14.37 -3.50
C LYS A 108 -9.31 -13.45 -4.66
N GLU A 109 -8.25 -12.66 -4.53
CA GLU A 109 -7.84 -11.70 -5.56
C GLU A 109 -6.87 -12.28 -6.59
N ASN A 110 -6.14 -13.34 -6.24
CA ASN A 110 -5.16 -13.93 -7.14
C ASN A 110 -5.05 -15.45 -6.93
N ASP A 111 -5.45 -16.19 -7.95
CA ASP A 111 -5.47 -17.65 -7.99
C ASP A 111 -4.08 -18.27 -7.82
N LEU A 112 -3.00 -17.53 -8.16
CA LEU A 112 -1.63 -17.98 -7.95
C LEU A 112 -1.35 -18.27 -6.46
N PHE A 113 -1.99 -17.52 -5.56
CA PHE A 113 -1.85 -17.67 -4.11
C PHE A 113 -2.98 -18.51 -3.47
N ASP A 114 -3.97 -18.93 -4.25
CA ASP A 114 -5.07 -19.80 -3.78
C ASP A 114 -4.74 -21.30 -3.87
N ASN A 115 -3.50 -21.63 -4.07
CA ASN A 115 -3.03 -23.01 -3.98
C ASN A 115 -2.28 -23.22 -2.65
N TYR A 116 -2.18 -24.47 -2.22
CA TYR A 116 -1.42 -24.86 -1.03
C TYR A 116 0.07 -25.10 -1.33
N MET A 117 0.57 -24.55 -2.44
CA MET A 117 1.97 -24.65 -2.84
C MET A 117 2.81 -23.56 -2.17
N GLN A 118 4.11 -23.80 -2.08
CA GLN A 118 5.06 -22.74 -1.74
C GLN A 118 5.20 -21.79 -2.93
N GLN A 119 5.21 -20.50 -2.66
CA GLN A 119 5.39 -19.45 -3.65
C GLN A 119 6.70 -18.69 -3.40
N ASP A 120 7.17 -18.01 -4.42
CA ASP A 120 8.34 -17.13 -4.31
C ASP A 120 7.97 -15.87 -3.50
N ALA A 121 8.79 -15.58 -2.49
CA ALA A 121 8.59 -14.40 -1.64
C ALA A 121 8.81 -13.08 -2.41
N HIS A 122 9.71 -13.06 -3.39
CA HIS A 122 9.95 -11.89 -4.24
C HIS A 122 8.77 -11.64 -5.18
N GLU A 123 8.22 -12.70 -5.78
CA GLU A 123 7.02 -12.60 -6.61
C GLU A 123 5.83 -12.07 -5.80
N PHE A 124 5.65 -12.57 -4.59
CA PHE A 124 4.62 -12.08 -3.68
C PHE A 124 4.86 -10.62 -3.27
N LEU A 125 6.10 -10.23 -2.98
CA LEU A 125 6.44 -8.85 -2.64
C LEU A 125 6.07 -7.90 -3.78
N ASN A 126 6.47 -8.21 -5.01
CA ASN A 126 6.17 -7.41 -6.19
C ASN A 126 4.66 -7.31 -6.41
N TYR A 127 3.95 -8.43 -6.35
CA TYR A 127 2.50 -8.44 -6.45
C TYR A 127 1.84 -7.52 -5.41
N LEU A 128 2.26 -7.65 -4.15
CA LEU A 128 1.67 -6.86 -3.05
C LEU A 128 1.93 -5.36 -3.23
N LEU A 129 3.17 -4.96 -3.54
CA LEU A 129 3.53 -3.56 -3.72
C LEU A 129 2.79 -2.94 -4.91
N ASN A 130 2.72 -3.63 -6.05
CA ASN A 130 1.99 -3.17 -7.23
C ASN A 130 0.49 -3.06 -6.93
N THR A 131 -0.12 -4.06 -6.30
CA THR A 131 -1.54 -4.01 -5.93
C THR A 131 -1.85 -2.84 -4.99
N VAL A 132 -0.98 -2.56 -4.02
CA VAL A 132 -1.14 -1.40 -3.12
C VAL A 132 -1.03 -0.09 -3.90
N ALA A 133 -0.06 0.02 -4.80
CA ALA A 133 0.11 1.21 -5.64
C ALA A 133 -1.12 1.44 -6.55
N ASP A 134 -1.64 0.40 -7.18
CA ASP A 134 -2.82 0.46 -8.06
C ASP A 134 -4.06 0.91 -7.29
N ILE A 135 -4.30 0.35 -6.10
CA ILE A 135 -5.42 0.76 -5.23
C ILE A 135 -5.33 2.25 -4.89
N LEU A 136 -4.15 2.74 -4.53
CA LEU A 136 -3.94 4.14 -4.17
C LEU A 136 -4.15 5.08 -5.38
N GLN A 137 -3.69 4.67 -6.57
CA GLN A 137 -3.88 5.44 -7.80
C GLN A 137 -5.36 5.49 -8.22
N GLU A 138 -6.08 4.37 -8.15
CA GLU A 138 -7.51 4.33 -8.44
C GLU A 138 -8.31 5.23 -7.49
N GLU A 139 -8.02 5.17 -6.19
CA GLU A 139 -8.68 6.02 -5.20
C GLU A 139 -8.39 7.51 -5.44
N LYS A 140 -7.17 7.87 -5.81
CA LYS A 140 -6.81 9.24 -6.15
C LYS A 140 -7.59 9.73 -7.37
N LYS A 141 -7.68 8.93 -8.43
CA LYS A 141 -8.48 9.24 -9.63
C LYS A 141 -9.95 9.45 -9.28
N LEU A 142 -10.53 8.56 -8.47
CA LEU A 142 -11.93 8.67 -8.06
C LEU A 142 -12.20 9.93 -7.22
N ASN A 143 -11.29 10.30 -6.32
CA ASN A 143 -11.41 11.52 -5.53
C ASN A 143 -11.34 12.77 -6.44
N THR A 144 -10.39 12.81 -7.37
CA THR A 144 -10.27 13.92 -8.33
C THR A 144 -11.54 14.08 -9.17
N VAL A 145 -12.09 12.98 -9.69
CA VAL A 145 -13.36 13.02 -10.45
C VAL A 145 -14.52 13.50 -9.56
N ALA A 146 -14.57 13.03 -8.31
CA ALA A 146 -15.62 13.47 -7.37
C ALA A 146 -15.53 14.97 -7.05
N ASP A 147 -14.31 15.49 -6.90
CA ASP A 147 -14.07 16.91 -6.66
C ASP A 147 -14.50 17.76 -7.87
N ILE A 148 -14.14 17.34 -9.09
CA ILE A 148 -14.58 18.01 -10.35
C ILE A 148 -16.12 18.04 -10.44
N LEU A 149 -16.77 16.92 -10.20
CA LEU A 149 -18.24 16.84 -10.23
C LEU A 149 -18.91 17.71 -9.15
N GLN A 150 -18.27 17.90 -8.00
CA GLN A 150 -18.77 18.84 -6.98
C GLN A 150 -18.63 20.29 -7.42
N GLU A 151 -17.53 20.64 -8.06
CA GLU A 151 -17.31 21.98 -8.63
C GLU A 151 -18.30 22.29 -9.75
N GLU A 152 -18.54 21.36 -10.67
CA GLU A 152 -19.55 21.50 -11.73
C GLU A 152 -20.95 21.73 -11.15
N LYS A 153 -21.33 20.98 -10.11
CA LYS A 153 -22.62 21.19 -9.43
C LYS A 153 -22.74 22.57 -8.81
N LYS A 154 -21.68 23.07 -8.18
CA LYS A 154 -21.65 24.44 -7.63
C LYS A 154 -21.79 25.48 -8.73
N LEU A 155 -21.09 25.28 -9.86
CA LEU A 155 -21.16 26.20 -11.00
C LEU A 155 -22.57 26.25 -11.60
N ASN A 156 -23.22 25.09 -11.76
CA ASN A 156 -24.60 25.01 -12.28
C ASN A 156 -25.58 25.71 -11.32
N THR A 157 -25.43 25.54 -10.00
CA THR A 157 -26.26 26.20 -9.01
C THR A 157 -26.10 27.73 -9.09
N VAL A 158 -24.86 28.22 -9.26
CA VAL A 158 -24.60 29.67 -9.45
C VAL A 158 -25.20 30.18 -10.77
N ALA A 159 -25.09 29.37 -11.84
CA ALA A 159 -25.69 29.73 -13.13
C ALA A 159 -27.21 29.81 -13.05
N ASP A 160 -27.87 28.90 -12.33
CA ASP A 160 -29.32 28.93 -12.09
C ASP A 160 -29.74 30.17 -11.30
N ILE A 161 -29.00 30.53 -10.25
CA ILE A 161 -29.25 31.75 -9.46
C ILE A 161 -29.11 33.02 -10.33
N LEU A 162 -28.06 33.07 -11.17
CA LEU A 162 -27.83 34.19 -12.09
C LEU A 162 -28.88 34.28 -13.20
N GLN A 163 -29.50 33.14 -13.59
CA GLN A 163 -30.64 33.17 -14.52
C GLN A 163 -31.92 33.68 -13.87
N GLU A 164 -32.17 33.32 -12.61
CA GLU A 164 -33.30 33.87 -11.84
C GLU A 164 -33.17 35.39 -11.64
N GLU A 165 -31.97 35.90 -11.35
CA GLU A 165 -31.70 37.33 -11.23
C GLU A 165 -31.84 38.06 -12.58
N LYS A 166 -31.49 37.43 -13.71
CA LYS A 166 -31.69 38.02 -15.07
C LYS A 166 -33.14 38.07 -15.50
N GLN A 167 -34.01 37.21 -15.00
CA GLN A 167 -35.43 37.30 -15.23
C GLN A 167 -36.08 38.49 -14.50
N ASN A 168 -35.48 38.98 -13.41
CA ASN A 168 -35.94 40.15 -12.66
C ASN A 168 -35.26 41.47 -13.03
N GLY A 169 -34.23 41.48 -13.87
CA GLY A 169 -33.46 42.65 -14.24
C GLY A 169 -33.02 42.65 -15.70
N ARG A 170 -33.61 43.50 -16.51
CA ARG A 170 -33.35 43.74 -17.94
C ARG A 170 -31.97 44.35 -18.15
N LEU A 171 -30.90 43.54 -18.47
CA LEU A 171 -29.65 44.08 -19.03
C LEU A 171 -29.06 43.18 -20.11
N LYS A 172 -28.53 43.87 -21.16
CA LYS A 172 -28.11 43.32 -22.46
C LYS A 172 -26.83 42.52 -22.42
N ASN A 173 -26.78 41.52 -23.33
CA ASN A 173 -25.69 40.62 -23.68
C ASN A 173 -24.39 41.28 -24.17
N ASN A 174 -23.27 40.66 -23.83
CA ASN A 174 -22.21 40.37 -24.81
C ASN A 174 -21.59 39.03 -24.44
N GLY A 175 -21.77 38.04 -25.30
CA GLY A 175 -21.23 36.71 -25.18
C GLY A 175 -19.82 36.62 -25.73
N THR A 176 -18.96 35.95 -24.99
CA THR A 176 -17.69 35.42 -25.52
C THR A 176 -17.66 33.94 -25.20
N ALA A 177 -17.75 33.12 -26.25
CA ALA A 177 -17.60 31.68 -26.16
C ALA A 177 -16.11 31.34 -25.98
N VAL A 178 -15.78 30.69 -24.86
CA VAL A 178 -14.48 30.08 -24.64
C VAL A 178 -14.59 28.61 -25.03
N THR A 179 -14.00 28.28 -26.16
CA THR A 179 -13.77 26.90 -26.60
C THR A 179 -12.54 26.38 -25.86
N THR A 180 -12.73 25.44 -24.94
CA THR A 180 -11.64 24.70 -24.32
C THR A 180 -11.34 23.48 -25.18
N GLU A 181 -10.26 23.53 -25.95
CA GLU A 181 -9.68 22.35 -26.59
C GLU A 181 -8.95 21.56 -25.52
N THR A 182 -9.44 20.34 -25.29
CA THR A 182 -8.77 19.34 -24.44
C THR A 182 -7.78 18.58 -25.29
N GLU A 183 -6.51 18.86 -25.14
CA GLU A 183 -5.44 17.97 -25.66
C GLU A 183 -5.48 16.61 -24.92
N PRO A 184 -5.13 15.49 -25.61
CA PRO A 184 -5.09 14.18 -24.98
C PRO A 184 -3.88 14.12 -24.05
N GLU A 185 -4.12 14.20 -22.75
CA GLU A 185 -3.08 14.02 -21.73
C GLU A 185 -2.46 12.62 -21.85
N ASN A 186 -1.16 12.62 -22.06
CA ASN A 186 -0.26 11.50 -21.93
C ASN A 186 -0.41 10.95 -20.50
N LYS A 187 -0.90 9.70 -20.36
CA LYS A 187 -1.15 9.01 -19.09
C LYS A 187 0.16 8.74 -18.33
N THR A 188 0.77 9.74 -17.76
CA THR A 188 1.77 9.55 -16.71
C THR A 188 1.00 9.23 -15.43
N THR A 189 1.01 7.96 -15.03
CA THR A 189 0.49 7.52 -13.74
C THR A 189 1.26 8.26 -12.64
N GLU A 190 0.55 9.06 -11.84
CA GLU A 190 1.19 9.79 -10.74
C GLU A 190 1.77 8.82 -9.70
N PRO A 191 3.00 9.08 -9.22
CA PRO A 191 3.63 8.24 -8.23
C PRO A 191 2.84 8.23 -6.91
N THR A 192 2.88 7.09 -6.22
CA THR A 192 2.32 6.91 -4.88
C THR A 192 3.45 6.79 -3.86
N TRP A 193 3.14 6.87 -2.57
CA TRP A 193 4.14 6.67 -1.51
C TRP A 193 4.83 5.29 -1.57
N VAL A 194 4.24 4.30 -2.25
CA VAL A 194 4.90 3.01 -2.51
C VAL A 194 6.09 3.21 -3.43
N HIS A 195 5.93 4.02 -4.49
CA HIS A 195 7.02 4.36 -5.40
C HIS A 195 8.12 5.14 -4.67
N ASP A 196 7.75 6.08 -3.81
CA ASP A 196 8.72 6.88 -3.03
C ASP A 196 9.60 6.02 -2.12
N ILE A 197 9.08 4.89 -1.62
CA ILE A 197 9.80 3.99 -0.71
C ILE A 197 10.61 2.93 -1.47
N PHE A 198 10.05 2.34 -2.54
CA PHE A 198 10.58 1.13 -3.16
C PHE A 198 11.05 1.29 -4.61
N GLN A 199 10.63 2.35 -5.28
CA GLN A 199 11.07 2.56 -6.66
C GLN A 199 12.52 3.01 -6.70
N GLY A 200 13.33 2.30 -7.48
CA GLY A 200 14.71 2.62 -7.73
C GLY A 200 15.03 2.64 -9.22
N THR A 201 16.12 3.31 -9.58
CA THR A 201 16.64 3.30 -10.94
C THR A 201 17.84 2.36 -11.00
N LEU A 202 17.75 1.30 -11.80
CA LEU A 202 18.89 0.45 -12.13
C LEU A 202 19.63 1.04 -13.32
N THR A 203 20.93 1.26 -13.15
CA THR A 203 21.82 1.67 -14.23
C THR A 203 22.73 0.51 -14.58
N ASN A 204 22.64 0.01 -15.81
CA ASN A 204 23.62 -0.93 -16.34
C ASN A 204 24.85 -0.14 -16.79
N GLU A 205 25.98 -0.43 -16.18
CA GLU A 205 27.27 0.16 -16.55
C GLU A 205 28.13 -0.92 -17.22
N THR A 206 28.48 -0.70 -18.47
CA THR A 206 29.41 -1.58 -19.19
C THR A 206 30.77 -0.92 -19.25
N ARG A 207 31.77 -1.56 -18.62
CA ARG A 207 33.16 -1.08 -18.62
C ARG A 207 33.98 -1.92 -19.61
N CYS A 208 34.62 -1.24 -20.54
CA CYS A 208 35.55 -1.90 -21.42
C CYS A 208 36.81 -2.33 -20.64
N LEU A 209 37.15 -3.60 -20.68
CA LEU A 209 38.33 -4.13 -19.96
C LEU A 209 39.67 -3.71 -20.59
N ASN A 210 39.66 -3.17 -21.83
CA ASN A 210 40.88 -2.81 -22.54
C ASN A 210 41.20 -1.32 -22.45
N CYS A 211 40.19 -0.44 -22.47
CA CYS A 211 40.40 1.01 -22.43
C CYS A 211 39.73 1.66 -21.20
N GLU A 212 39.15 0.89 -20.32
CA GLU A 212 38.45 1.32 -19.11
C GLU A 212 37.32 2.34 -19.34
N SER A 213 36.96 2.62 -20.59
CA SER A 213 35.85 3.50 -20.90
C SER A 213 34.54 2.92 -20.41
N VAL A 214 33.74 3.76 -19.77
CA VAL A 214 32.42 3.43 -19.27
C VAL A 214 31.40 3.94 -20.27
N SER A 215 30.53 3.02 -20.76
CA SER A 215 29.40 3.41 -21.59
C SER A 215 28.20 3.64 -20.66
N PRO A 216 27.65 4.88 -20.56
CA PRO A 216 26.44 5.13 -19.82
C PRO A 216 25.28 4.45 -20.55
N SER A 217 24.72 3.43 -19.94
CA SER A 217 23.50 2.80 -20.42
C SER A 217 22.27 3.53 -19.86
N ARG A 218 21.18 3.49 -20.61
CA ARG A 218 19.92 4.11 -20.20
C ARG A 218 19.43 3.49 -18.89
N PRO A 219 18.88 4.29 -17.95
CA PRO A 219 18.31 3.74 -16.73
C PRO A 219 17.17 2.77 -17.07
N LEU A 220 17.20 1.59 -16.50
CA LEU A 220 16.08 0.64 -16.51
C LEU A 220 15.16 1.01 -15.34
N PHE A 221 13.93 1.37 -15.63
CA PHE A 221 12.91 1.52 -14.61
C PHE A 221 12.39 0.13 -14.26
N LEU A 222 12.52 -0.27 -13.01
CA LEU A 222 11.78 -1.38 -12.46
C LEU A 222 10.41 -0.82 -12.02
N GLY A 223 9.41 -1.07 -12.85
CA GLY A 223 8.00 -0.86 -12.53
C GLY A 223 7.31 -2.20 -12.37
#